data_618ee1ce5e484725022711ad70ac667a
#
_entry.id   618ee1ce5e484725022711ad70ac667a
#
_cell.length_a   1.000
_cell.length_b   1.000
_cell.length_c   1.000
_cell.angle_alpha   90.00
_cell.angle_beta   90.00
_cell.angle_gamma   90.00
#
_symmetry.space_group_name_H-M   'P 1'
#
loop_
_entity.id
_entity.type
_entity.pdbx_description
1 polymer ?
#
loop_
_entity_poly.entity_id
_entity_poly.type
_entity_poly.pdbx_seq_one_letter_code
_entity_poly.pdbx_strand_id
1 'polypeptide(L)' 'DKANFGNGTQISFITETKEIVDKFHQVGVDLGGKSEGAPGERPEGSKVYYSYVRDLDGNKICTFTNI' A
#
# COMPACT_ATOMS: atom_id res chain seq x y z
N ASP A 1 -15.93 4.88 -5.27
CA ASP A 1 -15.65 5.21 -5.85
C ASP A 1 -15.61 5.30 -6.52
N LYS A 2 -16.10 5.38 -6.05
CA LYS A 2 -16.08 5.50 -7.21
C LYS A 2 -15.17 5.67 -7.85
N ALA A 3 -15.20 5.13 -8.41
CA ALA A 3 -14.02 5.33 -9.09
C ALA A 3 -13.77 6.77 -9.28
N ASN A 4 -12.55 7.18 -9.16
CA ASN A 4 -12.20 8.48 -9.44
C ASN A 4 -11.59 8.53 -10.76
N PHE A 5 -12.32 8.92 -11.73
CA PHE A 5 -11.83 8.96 -13.06
C PHE A 5 -10.74 9.99 -13.14
N GLY A 6 -9.61 9.63 -13.72
CA GLY A 6 -8.52 10.53 -13.87
C GLY A 6 -7.55 10.56 -12.71
N ASN A 7 -7.98 10.04 -11.59
CA ASN A 7 -7.11 10.01 -10.42
C ASN A 7 -6.61 8.64 -10.09
N GLY A 8 -7.05 7.67 -10.86
CA GLY A 8 -6.75 6.29 -10.54
C GLY A 8 -7.62 5.82 -9.40
N THR A 9 -7.44 4.58 -9.04
CA THR A 9 -8.23 3.94 -8.01
C THR A 9 -7.36 3.65 -6.82
N GLN A 10 -7.90 3.76 -5.63
CA GLN A 10 -7.19 3.31 -4.45
C GLN A 10 -7.79 1.99 -4.02
N ILE A 11 -6.95 0.99 -3.85
CA ILE A 11 -7.35 -0.34 -3.43
C ILE A 11 -6.62 -0.64 -2.13
N SER A 12 -7.34 -1.18 -1.16
CA SER A 12 -6.74 -1.49 0.13
C SER A 12 -6.88 -2.99 0.40
N PHE A 13 -5.79 -3.60 0.84
CA PHE A 13 -5.75 -5.00 1.23
C PHE A 13 -5.30 -5.12 2.66
N ILE A 14 -6.03 -5.90 3.45
CA ILE A 14 -5.59 -6.24 4.78
C ILE A 14 -4.81 -7.54 4.71
N THR A 15 -3.70 -7.62 5.42
CA THR A 15 -2.88 -8.81 5.44
C THR A 15 -2.72 -9.29 6.87
N GLU A 16 -2.11 -10.46 7.05
CA GLU A 16 -2.00 -11.08 8.37
C GLU A 16 -0.76 -10.66 9.13
N THR A 17 0.29 -10.25 8.44
CA THR A 17 1.55 -9.95 9.12
C THR A 17 2.23 -8.75 8.49
N LYS A 18 3.16 -8.14 9.26
CA LYS A 18 3.96 -7.04 8.75
C LYS A 18 4.87 -7.50 7.62
N GLU A 19 5.35 -8.72 7.70
CA GLU A 19 6.21 -9.27 6.66
C GLU A 19 5.51 -9.28 5.31
N ILE A 20 4.21 -9.57 5.31
CA ILE A 20 3.45 -9.56 4.06
C ILE A 20 3.31 -8.14 3.54
N VAL A 21 3.11 -7.17 4.41
CA VAL A 21 3.05 -5.77 4.00
C VAL A 21 4.38 -5.36 3.36
N ASP A 22 5.48 -5.71 4.00
CA ASP A 22 6.82 -5.39 3.49
C ASP A 22 7.03 -6.03 2.13
N LYS A 23 6.67 -7.29 2.01
CA LYS A 23 6.90 -8.03 0.77
C LYS A 23 6.03 -7.47 -0.36
N PHE A 24 4.81 -7.13 -0.07
CA PHE A 24 3.91 -6.57 -1.06
C PHE A 24 4.48 -5.27 -1.61
N HIS A 25 4.96 -4.41 -0.73
CA HIS A 25 5.55 -3.15 -1.14
C HIS A 25 6.79 -3.40 -2.00
N GLN A 26 7.66 -4.30 -1.58
CA GLN A 26 8.89 -4.59 -2.31
C GLN A 26 8.59 -5.15 -3.70
N VAL A 27 7.65 -6.08 -3.79
CA VAL A 27 7.30 -6.66 -5.07
C VAL A 27 6.69 -5.60 -5.98
N GLY A 28 5.84 -4.73 -5.44
CA GLY A 28 5.25 -3.67 -6.23
C GLY A 28 6.30 -2.74 -6.82
N VAL A 29 7.29 -2.37 -6.02
CA VAL A 29 8.37 -1.51 -6.50
C VAL A 29 9.24 -2.24 -7.52
N ASP A 30 9.54 -3.51 -7.27
CA ASP A 30 10.37 -4.30 -8.17
C ASP A 30 9.72 -4.48 -9.54
N LEU A 31 8.40 -4.49 -9.60
CA LEU A 31 7.69 -4.62 -10.85
C LEU A 31 7.53 -3.30 -11.59
N GLY A 32 8.15 -2.24 -11.08
CA GLY A 32 8.12 -0.96 -11.76
C GLY A 32 7.18 0.05 -11.14
N GLY A 33 6.51 -0.30 -10.08
CA GLY A 33 5.64 0.63 -9.38
C GLY A 33 6.45 1.67 -8.62
N LYS A 34 5.76 2.66 -8.10
CA LYS A 34 6.41 3.74 -7.40
C LYS A 34 5.98 3.72 -5.94
N SER A 35 6.94 3.82 -5.03
CA SER A 35 6.61 3.87 -3.62
C SER A 35 5.92 5.18 -3.30
N GLU A 36 4.76 5.09 -2.67
CA GLU A 36 4.04 6.26 -2.18
C GLU A 36 4.05 6.32 -0.67
N GLY A 37 4.64 5.33 -0.04
CA GLY A 37 4.79 5.28 1.41
C GLY A 37 5.41 3.97 1.80
N ALA A 38 6.67 4.00 2.24
CA ALA A 38 7.36 2.80 2.68
C ALA A 38 6.64 2.17 3.87
N PRO A 39 6.82 0.86 4.10
CA PRO A 39 6.15 0.21 5.20
C PRO A 39 6.43 0.88 6.54
N GLY A 40 5.41 1.05 7.35
CA GLY A 40 5.56 1.63 8.67
C GLY A 40 4.22 1.80 9.36
N GLU A 41 4.30 2.02 10.66
CA GLU A 41 3.11 2.28 11.47
C GLU A 41 2.70 3.74 11.29
N ARG A 42 1.44 3.98 10.97
CA ARG A 42 0.95 5.35 10.72
C ARG A 42 -0.48 5.52 11.22
N PRO A 43 -0.72 6.50 12.06
CA PRO A 43 0.31 7.25 12.76
C PRO A 43 1.02 6.38 13.78
N GLU A 44 2.15 6.87 14.25
CA GLU A 44 2.90 6.14 15.25
C GLU A 44 2.00 5.87 16.45
N GLY A 45 2.01 4.64 16.94
CA GLY A 45 1.17 4.26 18.05
C GLY A 45 -0.23 3.80 17.67
N SER A 46 -0.60 3.88 16.38
CA SER A 46 -1.93 3.46 15.96
C SER A 46 -2.13 1.97 15.93
N LYS A 47 -1.03 1.22 15.91
CA LYS A 47 -1.03 -0.23 15.80
C LYS A 47 -1.53 -0.72 14.46
N VAL A 48 -1.39 0.10 13.45
CA VAL A 48 -1.69 -0.28 12.07
C VAL A 48 -0.46 0.01 11.22
N TYR A 49 0.00 -1.02 10.54
CA TYR A 49 1.22 -0.99 9.75
C TYR A 49 0.83 -0.96 8.27
N TYR A 50 1.20 0.07 7.57
CA TYR A 50 0.77 0.31 6.19
C TYR A 50 1.94 0.35 5.23
N SER A 51 1.65 0.12 3.96
CA SER A 51 2.53 0.58 2.89
C SER A 51 1.65 0.99 1.72
N TYR A 52 2.20 1.86 0.88
CA TYR A 52 1.50 2.35 -0.31
C TYR A 52 2.42 2.23 -1.51
N VAL A 53 1.88 1.75 -2.60
CA VAL A 53 2.61 1.69 -3.85
C VAL A 53 1.65 2.10 -4.97
N ARG A 54 2.15 2.82 -5.96
CA ARG A 54 1.35 3.20 -7.11
C ARG A 54 1.81 2.34 -8.28
N ASP A 55 0.86 1.69 -8.94
CA ASP A 55 1.21 0.81 -10.05
C ASP A 55 1.43 1.62 -11.32
N LEU A 56 1.73 0.93 -12.41
CA LEU A 56 2.06 1.59 -13.67
C LEU A 56 0.87 2.29 -14.29
N ASP A 57 -0.34 1.92 -13.91
CA ASP A 57 -1.55 2.56 -14.40
C ASP A 57 -1.98 3.72 -13.51
N GLY A 58 -1.21 4.01 -12.47
CA GLY A 58 -1.51 5.11 -11.58
C GLY A 58 -2.43 4.76 -10.43
N ASN A 59 -2.76 3.50 -10.25
CA ASN A 59 -3.61 3.08 -9.15
C ASN A 59 -2.79 3.03 -7.86
N LYS A 60 -3.35 3.56 -6.79
CA LYS A 60 -2.70 3.54 -5.50
C LYS A 60 -3.16 2.32 -4.73
N ILE A 61 -2.22 1.52 -4.30
CA ILE A 61 -2.50 0.28 -3.61
C ILE A 61 -1.97 0.38 -2.18
N CYS A 62 -2.86 0.19 -1.23
CA CYS A 62 -2.52 0.23 0.19
C CYS A 62 -2.56 -1.19 0.73
N THR A 63 -1.51 -1.60 1.42
CA THR A 63 -1.47 -2.88 2.10
C THR A 63 -1.29 -2.59 3.58
N PHE A 64 -2.03 -3.25 4.43
CA PHE A 64 -1.94 -2.95 5.85
C PHE A 64 -2.25 -4.16 6.70
N THR A 65 -1.79 -4.10 7.94
CA THR A 65 -2.11 -5.12 8.94
C THR A 65 -2.18 -4.45 10.31
N ASN A 66 -2.98 -5.02 11.18
CA ASN A 66 -3.05 -4.58 12.57
C ASN A 66 -1.93 -5.24 13.35
N ILE A 67 -1.25 -4.50 14.19
CA ILE A 67 -0.13 -5.03 14.97
C ILE A 67 -0.34 -4.89 16.47
#